data_46da83d7ef1a7d91a70f5e70d8ce5324
#
_entry.id   46da83d7ef1a7d91a70f5e70d8ce5324
#
_cell.length_a   1.000
_cell.length_b   1.000
_cell.length_c   1.000
_cell.angle_alpha   90.00
_cell.angle_beta   90.00
_cell.angle_gamma   90.00
#
_symmetry.space_group_name_H-M   'P 1'
#
loop_
_entity.id
_entity.type
_entity.pdbx_description
1 polymer ?
#
loop_
_entity_poly.entity_id
_entity_poly.type
_entity_poly.pdbx_seq_one_letter_code
_entity_poly.pdbx_strand_id
1 'polypeptide(L)'
;EPDLPRTIYTGKASAINIQLSPDGRYITYNLYHRGGRKSTEVPHFVNETGYIENQRARSKVGGQSYSFGLQIYDIQRDTTYAMNESAIPGIKDQPAFLKDYDGHQEEGDQRDVRIFGPFWSDDGKQALVSVRSDDNKDRWLMLLDPESGEPELLDRQRDEAWIAGPGIGGYGWGEDLGWMPDDKTVWFQSEASGYSHLYSVNIETGRKKQL
;
A
#
# COMPACT_ATOMS: atom_id res chain seq x y z
N GLU A 1 11.11 9.45 -38.74
CA GLU A 1 11.39 8.39 -37.80
C GLU A 1 10.08 7.99 -37.15
N PRO A 2 9.82 6.67 -36.95
CA PRO A 2 8.61 6.30 -36.25
C PRO A 2 8.70 6.88 -34.82
N ASP A 3 7.59 7.47 -34.36
CA ASP A 3 7.46 7.93 -32.99
C ASP A 3 7.71 6.74 -32.04
N LEU A 4 8.92 6.66 -31.51
CA LEU A 4 9.26 5.63 -30.54
C LEU A 4 8.57 5.96 -29.21
N PRO A 5 8.03 4.94 -28.52
CA PRO A 5 7.44 5.14 -27.21
C PRO A 5 8.43 5.80 -26.26
N ARG A 6 7.96 6.73 -25.44
CA ARG A 6 8.77 7.35 -24.40
C ARG A 6 9.28 6.31 -23.42
N THR A 7 10.57 6.33 -23.14
CA THR A 7 11.17 5.47 -22.12
C THR A 7 11.03 6.12 -20.75
N ILE A 8 10.41 5.42 -19.81
CA ILE A 8 10.35 5.80 -18.40
C ILE A 8 11.43 5.04 -17.64
N TYR A 9 12.38 5.77 -17.07
CA TYR A 9 13.48 5.18 -16.31
C TYR A 9 13.09 5.01 -14.85
N THR A 10 13.10 3.78 -14.37
CA THR A 10 12.74 3.41 -12.98
C THR A 10 13.97 3.24 -12.07
N GLY A 11 15.17 3.47 -12.58
CA GLY A 11 16.41 3.29 -11.84
C GLY A 11 16.63 1.83 -11.43
N LYS A 12 16.75 1.58 -10.13
CA LYS A 12 16.91 0.22 -9.56
C LYS A 12 15.58 -0.41 -9.15
N ALA A 13 14.47 0.32 -9.29
CA ALA A 13 13.13 -0.17 -8.97
C ALA A 13 12.57 -0.99 -10.14
N SER A 14 11.67 -1.90 -9.83
CA SER A 14 10.88 -2.62 -10.83
C SER A 14 9.49 -2.00 -10.90
N ALA A 15 9.04 -1.69 -12.12
CA ALA A 15 7.65 -1.30 -12.33
C ALA A 15 6.78 -2.57 -12.33
N ILE A 16 5.79 -2.59 -11.47
CA ILE A 16 4.82 -3.69 -11.34
C ILE A 16 3.40 -3.10 -11.33
N ASN A 17 2.40 -3.94 -11.52
CA ASN A 17 1.00 -3.53 -11.44
C ASN A 17 0.65 -2.38 -12.41
N ILE A 18 1.13 -2.49 -13.63
CA ILE A 18 0.93 -1.46 -14.65
C ILE A 18 -0.52 -1.53 -15.12
N GLN A 19 -1.24 -0.42 -15.03
CA GLN A 19 -2.64 -0.32 -15.39
C GLN A 19 -2.88 0.94 -16.23
N LEU A 20 -3.80 0.84 -17.18
CA LEU A 20 -4.35 1.99 -17.90
C LEU A 20 -5.69 2.35 -17.23
N SER A 21 -5.93 3.64 -16.96
CA SER A 21 -7.24 4.10 -16.50
C SER A 21 -8.33 3.78 -17.53
N PRO A 22 -9.59 3.51 -17.12
CA PRO A 22 -10.67 3.19 -18.05
C PRO A 22 -10.93 4.27 -19.12
N ASP A 23 -10.68 5.52 -18.78
CA ASP A 23 -10.78 6.66 -19.73
C ASP A 23 -9.56 6.79 -20.68
N GLY A 24 -8.51 5.97 -20.48
CA GLY A 24 -7.30 5.96 -21.29
C GLY A 24 -6.37 7.15 -21.08
N ARG A 25 -6.56 7.98 -20.05
CA ARG A 25 -5.76 9.18 -19.80
C ARG A 25 -4.50 8.89 -18.97
N TYR A 26 -4.58 7.98 -18.00
CA TYR A 26 -3.51 7.73 -17.05
C TYR A 26 -2.97 6.31 -17.16
N ILE A 27 -1.64 6.17 -17.06
CA ILE A 27 -1.01 4.89 -16.80
C ILE A 27 -0.47 4.94 -15.36
N THR A 28 -0.91 4.00 -14.54
CA THR A 28 -0.43 3.87 -13.16
C THR A 28 0.43 2.63 -13.01
N TYR A 29 1.43 2.70 -12.14
CA TYR A 29 2.29 1.56 -11.82
C TYR A 29 2.91 1.72 -10.44
N ASN A 30 3.18 0.60 -9.77
CA ASN A 30 3.92 0.62 -8.53
C ASN A 30 5.42 0.48 -8.79
N LEU A 31 6.22 1.33 -8.16
CA LEU A 31 7.66 1.16 -8.08
C LEU A 31 8.00 0.25 -6.90
N TYR A 32 8.41 -0.96 -7.22
CA TYR A 32 8.88 -1.92 -6.24
C TYR A 32 10.38 -1.76 -6.00
N HIS A 33 10.74 -1.37 -4.81
CA HIS A 33 12.12 -1.37 -4.32
C HIS A 33 12.35 -2.60 -3.45
N ARG A 34 13.24 -3.47 -3.90
CA ARG A 34 13.68 -4.60 -3.09
C ARG A 34 14.59 -4.10 -1.97
N GLY A 35 14.10 -4.10 -0.75
CA GLY A 35 14.89 -3.71 0.42
C GLY A 35 16.18 -4.52 0.55
N GLY A 36 17.14 -3.99 1.27
CA GLY A 36 18.44 -4.61 1.52
C GLY A 36 18.39 -5.81 2.48
N ARG A 37 17.33 -6.61 2.45
CA ARG A 37 17.14 -7.73 3.38
C ARG A 37 18.24 -8.78 3.22
N LYS A 38 19.08 -8.91 4.25
CA LYS A 38 19.94 -10.08 4.43
C LYS A 38 19.11 -11.15 5.16
N SER A 39 19.06 -12.37 4.58
CA SER A 39 18.51 -13.51 5.31
C SER A 39 19.48 -13.93 6.41
N THR A 40 18.96 -14.35 7.54
CA THR A 40 19.74 -15.08 8.53
C THR A 40 19.90 -16.54 8.09
N GLU A 41 20.94 -17.19 8.54
CA GLU A 41 21.15 -18.62 8.34
C GLU A 41 21.04 -19.33 9.69
N VAL A 42 20.34 -20.46 9.69
CA VAL A 42 20.18 -21.31 10.87
C VAL A 42 20.84 -22.66 10.59
N PRO A 43 21.85 -23.04 11.35
CA PRO A 43 22.47 -24.36 11.19
C PRO A 43 21.47 -25.46 11.54
N HIS A 44 21.28 -26.40 10.63
CA HIS A 44 20.49 -27.60 10.82
C HIS A 44 21.42 -28.77 11.15
N PHE A 45 21.48 -29.11 12.42
CA PHE A 45 22.43 -30.11 12.94
C PHE A 45 21.90 -31.56 12.84
N VAL A 46 20.59 -31.75 12.83
CA VAL A 46 19.96 -33.06 12.82
C VAL A 46 19.26 -33.29 11.48
N ASN A 47 19.92 -33.98 10.58
CA ASN A 47 19.41 -34.35 9.26
C ASN A 47 19.93 -35.75 8.86
N GLU A 48 19.42 -36.30 7.76
CA GLU A 48 19.75 -37.64 7.26
C GLU A 48 21.19 -37.74 6.74
N THR A 49 21.81 -36.61 6.37
CA THR A 49 23.16 -36.60 5.79
C THR A 49 24.27 -36.73 6.81
N GLY A 50 23.98 -36.43 8.09
CA GLY A 50 24.97 -36.40 9.17
C GLY A 50 25.94 -35.21 9.11
N TYR A 51 25.73 -34.26 8.19
CA TYR A 51 26.50 -33.03 8.07
C TYR A 51 25.64 -31.81 8.39
N ILE A 52 26.27 -30.73 8.87
CA ILE A 52 25.59 -29.46 9.15
C ILE A 52 25.14 -28.84 7.82
N GLU A 53 23.85 -28.54 7.71
CA GLU A 53 23.28 -27.82 6.60
C GLU A 53 22.79 -26.44 7.06
N ASN A 54 23.12 -25.39 6.32
CA ASN A 54 22.61 -24.05 6.62
C ASN A 54 21.28 -23.81 5.91
N GLN A 55 20.22 -23.57 6.70
CA GLN A 55 18.91 -23.21 6.19
C GLN A 55 18.73 -21.69 6.22
N ARG A 56 18.31 -21.13 5.10
CA ARG A 56 17.93 -19.72 5.04
C ARG A 56 16.68 -19.47 5.85
N ALA A 57 16.77 -18.52 6.78
CA ALA A 57 15.67 -18.07 7.59
C ALA A 57 15.25 -16.63 7.24
N ARG A 58 14.38 -16.05 8.04
CA ARG A 58 13.89 -14.68 7.84
C ARG A 58 15.01 -13.66 8.04
N SER A 59 14.82 -12.46 7.47
CA SER A 59 15.66 -11.30 7.80
C SER A 59 15.48 -10.91 9.27
N LYS A 60 16.47 -10.19 9.83
CA LYS A 60 16.33 -9.60 11.16
C LYS A 60 15.17 -8.62 11.21
N VAL A 61 14.51 -8.53 12.37
CA VAL A 61 13.56 -7.45 12.67
C VAL A 61 14.27 -6.10 12.57
N GLY A 62 13.60 -5.10 12.03
CA GLY A 62 14.19 -3.77 11.77
C GLY A 62 15.11 -3.70 10.55
N GLY A 63 15.27 -4.78 9.77
CA GLY A 63 15.95 -4.73 8.49
C GLY A 63 15.11 -3.96 7.46
N GLN A 64 15.77 -3.24 6.54
CA GLN A 64 15.12 -2.47 5.50
C GLN A 64 14.12 -3.34 4.71
N SER A 65 12.86 -2.96 4.76
CA SER A 65 11.75 -3.64 4.08
C SER A 65 11.75 -3.29 2.58
N TYR A 66 10.96 -4.03 1.82
CA TYR A 66 10.61 -3.59 0.46
C TYR A 66 9.57 -2.47 0.54
N SER A 67 9.53 -1.61 -0.47
CA SER A 67 8.52 -0.56 -0.57
C SER A 67 7.80 -0.60 -1.92
N PHE A 68 6.57 -0.10 -1.91
CA PHE A 68 5.75 0.07 -3.11
C PHE A 68 5.25 1.50 -3.14
N GLY A 69 5.85 2.34 -3.97
CA GLY A 69 5.33 3.67 -4.25
C GLY A 69 4.44 3.66 -5.49
N LEU A 70 3.39 4.45 -5.52
CA LEU A 70 2.50 4.59 -6.66
C LEU A 70 2.94 5.74 -7.55
N GLN A 71 3.07 5.46 -8.85
CA GLN A 71 3.40 6.42 -9.90
C GLN A 71 2.23 6.58 -10.85
N ILE A 72 2.05 7.79 -11.35
CA ILE A 72 1.02 8.17 -12.30
C ILE A 72 1.72 8.82 -13.50
N TYR A 73 1.48 8.30 -14.68
CA TYR A 73 1.86 8.93 -15.94
C TYR A 73 0.63 9.50 -16.61
N ASP A 74 0.56 10.82 -16.71
CA ASP A 74 -0.48 11.52 -17.46
C ASP A 74 -0.08 11.55 -18.94
N ILE A 75 -0.80 10.81 -19.76
CA ILE A 75 -0.54 10.67 -21.20
C ILE A 75 -0.71 12.01 -21.93
N GLN A 76 -1.68 12.83 -21.51
CA GLN A 76 -1.94 14.12 -22.16
C GLN A 76 -0.87 15.17 -21.86
N ARG A 77 -0.34 15.15 -20.62
CA ARG A 77 0.71 16.08 -20.18
C ARG A 77 2.12 15.55 -20.43
N ASP A 78 2.25 14.30 -20.86
CA ASP A 78 3.52 13.58 -21.01
C ASP A 78 4.42 13.69 -19.76
N THR A 79 3.81 13.51 -18.56
CA THR A 79 4.47 13.76 -17.28
C THR A 79 4.21 12.62 -16.31
N THR A 80 5.25 12.24 -15.56
CA THR A 80 5.17 11.25 -14.49
C THR A 80 5.35 11.92 -13.13
N TYR A 81 4.52 11.57 -12.16
CA TYR A 81 4.57 12.02 -10.77
C TYR A 81 4.13 10.91 -9.82
N ALA A 82 4.54 11.03 -8.57
CA ALA A 82 4.16 10.10 -7.52
C ALA A 82 2.89 10.57 -6.80
N MET A 83 2.13 9.62 -6.24
CA MET A 83 1.14 9.93 -5.22
C MET A 83 1.83 10.62 -4.03
N ASN A 84 1.20 11.68 -3.50
CA ASN A 84 1.72 12.42 -2.34
C ASN A 84 1.49 11.66 -1.03
N GLU A 85 2.44 10.82 -0.64
CA GLU A 85 2.35 10.05 0.60
C GLU A 85 2.35 10.93 1.85
N SER A 86 2.96 12.13 1.79
CA SER A 86 3.02 13.02 2.94
C SER A 86 1.68 13.66 3.31
N ALA A 87 0.71 13.65 2.38
CA ALA A 87 -0.66 14.10 2.62
C ALA A 87 -1.53 13.07 3.35
N ILE A 88 -1.04 11.85 3.59
CA ILE A 88 -1.80 10.81 4.29
C ILE A 88 -1.99 11.21 5.76
N PRO A 89 -3.23 11.37 6.25
CA PRO A 89 -3.49 11.80 7.62
C PRO A 89 -2.94 10.82 8.65
N GLY A 90 -2.12 11.29 9.58
CA GLY A 90 -1.50 10.47 10.62
C GLY A 90 -0.39 9.55 10.12
N ILE A 91 0.20 9.82 8.95
CA ILE A 91 1.36 9.07 8.44
C ILE A 91 2.56 9.11 9.39
N LYS A 92 2.62 10.14 10.25
CA LYS A 92 3.67 10.35 11.26
C LYS A 92 3.28 9.84 12.65
N ASP A 93 2.06 9.31 12.84
CA ASP A 93 1.60 8.82 14.13
C ASP A 93 2.39 7.56 14.50
N GLN A 94 3.19 7.65 15.56
CA GLN A 94 3.99 6.53 16.03
C GLN A 94 3.14 5.55 16.85
N PRO A 95 3.45 4.22 16.83
CA PRO A 95 2.84 3.25 17.72
C PRO A 95 3.07 3.60 19.18
N ALA A 96 2.06 3.38 20.05
CA ALA A 96 2.11 3.78 21.44
C ALA A 96 3.25 3.11 22.22
N PHE A 97 3.59 1.86 21.88
CA PHE A 97 4.64 1.09 22.56
C PHE A 97 6.05 1.69 22.40
N LEU A 98 6.29 2.53 21.40
CA LEU A 98 7.62 3.15 21.21
C LEU A 98 8.02 4.04 22.38
N LYS A 99 7.05 4.56 23.14
CA LYS A 99 7.31 5.36 24.34
C LYS A 99 8.02 4.56 25.46
N ASP A 100 7.94 3.23 25.41
CA ASP A 100 8.54 2.34 26.38
C ASP A 100 10.00 2.01 26.08
N TYR A 101 10.54 2.51 24.96
CA TYR A 101 11.91 2.26 24.53
C TYR A 101 12.74 3.54 24.48
N ASP A 102 13.95 3.46 25.02
CA ASP A 102 14.91 4.55 24.93
C ASP A 102 15.35 4.82 23.49
N GLY A 103 15.46 6.09 23.12
CA GLY A 103 15.95 6.50 21.82
C GLY A 103 14.90 6.48 20.70
N HIS A 104 13.61 6.31 21.00
CA HIS A 104 12.57 6.56 20.02
C HIS A 104 12.52 8.07 19.70
N GLN A 105 12.29 8.40 18.45
CA GLN A 105 12.11 9.80 18.03
C GLN A 105 10.69 10.24 18.38
N GLU A 106 10.60 11.35 19.11
CA GLU A 106 9.32 11.92 19.53
C GLU A 106 8.69 12.49 18.31
N GLU A 107 8.24 12.55 17.48
CA GLU A 107 7.60 13.15 16.31
C GLU A 107 8.52 13.30 15.10
N GLY A 108 8.04 12.93 14.01
CA GLY A 108 8.37 13.59 12.79
C GLY A 108 8.72 12.76 11.58
N ASP A 109 9.23 11.57 11.70
CA ASP A 109 9.54 10.78 10.52
C ASP A 109 8.28 10.14 9.94
N GLN A 110 8.10 10.32 8.65
CA GLN A 110 7.06 9.64 7.91
C GLN A 110 7.30 8.13 8.00
N ARG A 111 6.27 7.39 8.39
CA ARG A 111 6.34 5.92 8.42
C ARG A 111 6.37 5.35 7.01
N ASP A 112 7.12 4.29 6.84
CA ASP A 112 7.12 3.53 5.59
C ASP A 112 5.74 2.93 5.36
N VAL A 113 5.26 3.02 4.12
CA VAL A 113 3.96 2.52 3.71
C VAL A 113 4.06 1.68 2.44
N ARG A 114 3.02 0.89 2.22
CA ARG A 114 2.80 0.13 0.99
C ARG A 114 1.49 0.55 0.39
N ILE A 115 1.50 0.90 -0.88
CA ILE A 115 0.34 1.39 -1.62
C ILE A 115 -0.15 0.30 -2.56
N PHE A 116 -1.41 -0.09 -2.43
CA PHE A 116 -2.09 -1.08 -3.25
C PHE A 116 -3.17 -0.41 -4.10
N GLY A 117 -3.34 -0.89 -5.31
CA GLY A 117 -4.21 -0.30 -6.31
C GLY A 117 -3.38 0.42 -7.39
N PRO A 118 -3.97 1.38 -8.13
CA PRO A 118 -5.32 1.91 -7.92
C PRO A 118 -6.43 0.93 -8.34
N PHE A 119 -7.59 1.07 -7.72
CA PHE A 119 -8.84 0.43 -8.10
C PHE A 119 -9.73 1.51 -8.71
N TRP A 120 -9.86 1.48 -10.03
CA TRP A 120 -10.55 2.50 -10.78
C TRP A 120 -12.07 2.33 -10.71
N SER A 121 -12.81 3.46 -10.70
CA SER A 121 -14.24 3.48 -11.00
C SER A 121 -14.47 3.09 -12.46
N ASP A 122 -15.67 2.62 -12.79
CA ASP A 122 -16.01 2.18 -14.15
C ASP A 122 -15.90 3.33 -15.17
N ASP A 123 -16.21 4.55 -14.75
CA ASP A 123 -16.10 5.75 -15.59
C ASP A 123 -14.66 6.29 -15.70
N GLY A 124 -13.71 5.73 -14.98
CA GLY A 124 -12.29 6.08 -15.03
C GLY A 124 -11.91 7.41 -14.38
N LYS A 125 -12.86 8.10 -13.71
CA LYS A 125 -12.60 9.42 -13.13
C LYS A 125 -12.08 9.37 -11.70
N GLN A 126 -12.36 8.28 -11.00
CA GLN A 126 -12.01 8.10 -9.60
C GLN A 126 -11.07 6.91 -9.44
N ALA A 127 -10.11 7.05 -8.57
CA ALA A 127 -9.18 5.98 -8.23
C ALA A 127 -9.15 5.78 -6.71
N LEU A 128 -9.36 4.54 -6.28
CA LEU A 128 -9.23 4.17 -4.88
C LEU A 128 -7.88 3.51 -4.66
N VAL A 129 -7.18 3.86 -3.58
CA VAL A 129 -5.95 3.21 -3.16
C VAL A 129 -6.08 2.75 -1.70
N SER A 130 -5.50 1.59 -1.39
CA SER A 130 -5.32 1.12 -0.04
C SER A 130 -3.87 1.32 0.36
N VAL A 131 -3.65 2.00 1.47
CA VAL A 131 -2.31 2.26 2.01
C VAL A 131 -2.17 1.53 3.34
N ARG A 132 -1.06 0.85 3.57
CA ARG A 132 -0.77 0.17 4.83
C ARG A 132 0.59 0.60 5.36
N SER A 133 0.66 0.90 6.65
CA SER A 133 1.94 1.11 7.32
C SER A 133 2.77 -0.18 7.38
N ASP A 134 4.08 -0.07 7.27
CA ASP A 134 4.97 -1.25 7.28
C ASP A 134 4.97 -1.97 8.64
N ASP A 135 4.62 -1.26 9.71
CA ASP A 135 4.40 -1.80 11.05
C ASP A 135 3.04 -2.49 11.22
N ASN A 136 2.18 -2.48 10.19
CA ASN A 136 0.82 -3.03 10.17
C ASN A 136 -0.14 -2.47 11.23
N LYS A 137 0.10 -1.27 11.75
CA LYS A 137 -0.77 -0.62 12.74
C LYS A 137 -1.89 0.21 12.10
N ASP A 138 -1.67 0.68 10.88
CA ASP A 138 -2.62 1.51 10.16
C ASP A 138 -2.90 0.98 8.75
N ARG A 139 -4.14 1.14 8.34
CA ARG A 139 -4.61 1.01 6.96
C ARG A 139 -5.48 2.21 6.63
N TRP A 140 -5.19 2.84 5.51
CA TRP A 140 -5.97 3.95 4.97
C TRP A 140 -6.58 3.55 3.64
N LEU A 141 -7.85 3.85 3.47
CA LEU A 141 -8.52 3.86 2.17
C LEU A 141 -8.58 5.31 1.72
N MET A 142 -7.95 5.58 0.58
CA MET A 142 -7.79 6.93 0.06
C MET A 142 -8.43 7.03 -1.32
N LEU A 143 -9.15 8.11 -1.55
CA LEU A 143 -9.52 8.51 -2.90
C LEU A 143 -8.32 9.28 -3.50
N LEU A 144 -7.83 8.82 -4.63
CA LEU A 144 -6.72 9.45 -5.33
C LEU A 144 -7.25 10.34 -6.43
N ASP A 145 -6.89 11.62 -6.40
CA ASP A 145 -7.02 12.47 -7.56
C ASP A 145 -5.87 12.15 -8.54
N PRO A 146 -6.16 11.50 -9.68
CA PRO A 146 -5.10 11.11 -10.60
C PRO A 146 -4.47 12.31 -11.33
N GLU A 147 -5.09 13.47 -11.32
CA GLU A 147 -4.56 14.68 -12.00
C GLU A 147 -3.48 15.38 -11.17
N SER A 148 -3.61 15.40 -9.87
CA SER A 148 -2.65 16.04 -8.94
C SER A 148 -1.76 15.05 -8.22
N GLY A 149 -2.18 13.80 -8.09
CA GLY A 149 -1.53 12.79 -7.24
C GLY A 149 -1.86 12.95 -5.75
N GLU A 150 -2.80 13.84 -5.40
CA GLU A 150 -3.20 14.07 -4.00
C GLU A 150 -4.22 13.01 -3.54
N PRO A 151 -3.98 12.39 -2.37
CA PRO A 151 -4.91 11.45 -1.77
C PRO A 151 -5.85 12.13 -0.78
N GLU A 152 -7.14 11.78 -0.82
CA GLU A 152 -8.16 12.19 0.15
C GLU A 152 -8.59 11.00 1.01
N LEU A 153 -8.69 11.18 2.32
CA LEU A 153 -9.03 10.11 3.26
C LEU A 153 -10.51 9.73 3.16
N LEU A 154 -10.80 8.46 2.90
CA LEU A 154 -12.14 7.89 3.01
C LEU A 154 -12.34 7.13 4.33
N ASP A 155 -11.37 6.31 4.72
CA ASP A 155 -11.41 5.54 5.97
C ASP A 155 -10.00 5.28 6.50
N ARG A 156 -9.81 5.44 7.82
CA ARG A 156 -8.59 5.03 8.50
C ARG A 156 -8.92 3.97 9.53
N GLN A 157 -8.24 2.86 9.42
CA GLN A 157 -8.29 1.77 10.39
C GLN A 157 -6.98 1.76 11.16
N ARG A 158 -7.05 1.73 12.50
CA ARG A 158 -5.88 1.69 13.36
C ARG A 158 -6.10 0.69 14.48
N ASP A 159 -5.09 -0.12 14.74
CA ASP A 159 -5.04 -1.05 15.85
C ASP A 159 -3.61 -1.09 16.42
N GLU A 160 -3.45 -0.96 17.73
CA GLU A 160 -2.15 -1.00 18.38
C GLU A 160 -1.53 -2.40 18.37
N ALA A 161 -2.32 -3.45 18.11
CA ALA A 161 -1.80 -4.78 17.88
C ALA A 161 -1.49 -5.01 16.41
N TRP A 162 -2.50 -5.07 15.54
CA TRP A 162 -2.33 -5.50 14.17
C TRP A 162 -3.58 -5.27 13.31
N ILE A 163 -3.44 -4.58 12.19
CA ILE A 163 -4.48 -4.52 11.15
C ILE A 163 -4.28 -5.68 10.17
N ALA A 164 -5.17 -6.67 10.24
CA ALA A 164 -5.24 -7.81 9.32
C ALA A 164 -6.66 -8.40 9.33
N GLY A 165 -6.84 -9.53 8.72
CA GLY A 165 -8.09 -10.28 8.70
C GLY A 165 -8.53 -10.62 7.29
N PRO A 166 -9.60 -11.41 7.14
CA PRO A 166 -10.14 -11.76 5.85
C PRO A 166 -10.47 -10.52 5.02
N GLY A 167 -9.99 -10.49 3.76
CA GLY A 167 -10.21 -9.39 2.84
C GLY A 167 -9.41 -8.11 3.13
N ILE A 168 -8.63 -8.10 4.21
CA ILE A 168 -7.68 -7.03 4.52
C ILE A 168 -6.31 -7.53 4.12
N GLY A 169 -5.82 -7.08 2.98
CA GLY A 169 -4.64 -7.58 2.28
C GLY A 169 -3.47 -7.98 3.15
N GLY A 170 -3.01 -9.19 2.95
CA GLY A 170 -1.79 -9.77 3.51
C GLY A 170 -0.78 -10.07 2.42
N TYR A 171 0.36 -10.63 2.77
CA TYR A 171 1.42 -11.02 1.84
C TYR A 171 0.85 -11.80 0.63
N GLY A 172 0.79 -11.14 -0.54
CA GLY A 172 0.40 -11.78 -1.80
C GLY A 172 -1.10 -11.99 -2.03
N TRP A 173 -1.95 -11.59 -1.12
CA TRP A 173 -3.42 -11.62 -1.27
C TRP A 173 -3.91 -10.20 -1.55
N GLY A 174 -4.76 -10.05 -2.57
CA GLY A 174 -5.36 -8.77 -2.92
C GLY A 174 -6.20 -8.18 -1.78
N GLU A 175 -6.44 -6.89 -1.85
CA GLU A 175 -7.40 -6.20 -1.01
C GLU A 175 -8.81 -6.51 -1.51
N ASP A 176 -9.72 -6.96 -0.63
CA ASP A 176 -11.14 -7.09 -0.96
C ASP A 176 -11.84 -5.77 -0.74
N LEU A 177 -11.82 -4.97 -1.77
CA LEU A 177 -12.47 -3.66 -1.83
C LEU A 177 -12.79 -3.32 -3.29
N GLY A 178 -13.68 -2.38 -3.51
CA GLY A 178 -14.04 -1.95 -4.86
C GLY A 178 -15.17 -0.94 -4.88
N TRP A 179 -15.58 -0.60 -6.07
CA TRP A 179 -16.67 0.31 -6.35
C TRP A 179 -18.00 -0.42 -6.41
N MET A 180 -19.07 0.24 -5.96
CA MET A 180 -20.44 -0.14 -6.29
C MET A 180 -20.78 0.38 -7.69
N PRO A 181 -21.82 -0.16 -8.36
CA PRO A 181 -22.20 0.25 -9.72
C PRO A 181 -22.63 1.73 -9.87
N ASP A 182 -22.69 2.47 -8.80
CA ASP A 182 -23.02 3.92 -8.79
C ASP A 182 -21.78 4.82 -8.97
N ASP A 183 -20.56 4.25 -9.02
CA ASP A 183 -19.28 4.96 -9.06
C ASP A 183 -19.10 6.03 -7.95
N LYS A 184 -19.90 5.94 -6.89
CA LYS A 184 -19.94 6.88 -5.77
C LYS A 184 -19.79 6.20 -4.42
N THR A 185 -20.01 4.91 -4.37
CA THR A 185 -19.95 4.12 -3.15
C THR A 185 -18.83 3.08 -3.27
N VAL A 186 -17.95 3.08 -2.29
CA VAL A 186 -16.88 2.10 -2.14
C VAL A 186 -17.28 1.07 -1.10
N TRP A 187 -17.04 -0.20 -1.36
CA TRP A 187 -17.17 -1.28 -0.38
C TRP A 187 -15.80 -1.82 0.01
N PHE A 188 -15.67 -2.25 1.26
CA PHE A 188 -14.42 -2.79 1.80
C PHE A 188 -14.68 -3.63 3.05
N GLN A 189 -13.69 -4.45 3.42
CA GLN A 189 -13.72 -5.18 4.68
C GLN A 189 -12.98 -4.43 5.79
N SER A 190 -13.51 -4.54 7.02
CA SER A 190 -12.90 -3.96 8.22
C SER A 190 -13.26 -4.78 9.45
N GLU A 191 -12.33 -4.87 10.39
CA GLU A 191 -12.51 -5.50 11.70
C GLU A 191 -12.88 -4.50 12.81
N ALA A 192 -13.31 -3.29 12.47
CA ALA A 192 -13.65 -2.22 13.42
C ALA A 192 -14.69 -2.62 14.48
N SER A 193 -15.52 -3.63 14.22
CA SER A 193 -16.53 -4.18 15.14
C SER A 193 -16.07 -5.45 15.87
N GLY A 194 -14.79 -5.83 15.79
CA GLY A 194 -14.23 -7.04 16.39
C GLY A 194 -14.24 -8.27 15.48
N TYR A 195 -14.97 -8.23 14.37
CA TYR A 195 -15.00 -9.25 13.31
C TYR A 195 -14.89 -8.60 11.95
N SER A 196 -14.37 -9.33 10.96
CA SER A 196 -14.32 -8.82 9.59
C SER A 196 -15.73 -8.76 8.99
N HIS A 197 -16.21 -7.54 8.79
CA HIS A 197 -17.49 -7.25 8.16
C HIS A 197 -17.29 -6.40 6.91
N LEU A 198 -18.29 -6.43 6.04
CA LEU A 198 -18.36 -5.52 4.89
C LEU A 198 -18.89 -4.15 5.34
N TYR A 199 -18.24 -3.14 4.85
CA TYR A 199 -18.61 -1.74 5.00
C TYR A 199 -18.75 -1.08 3.64
N SER A 200 -19.51 -0.02 3.60
CA SER A 200 -19.54 0.89 2.47
C SER A 200 -19.30 2.32 2.93
N VAL A 201 -18.69 3.12 2.06
CA VAL A 201 -18.54 4.57 2.25
C VAL A 201 -18.88 5.28 0.95
N ASN A 202 -19.75 6.29 1.05
CA ASN A 202 -20.06 7.15 -0.09
C ASN A 202 -19.03 8.27 -0.15
N ILE A 203 -18.36 8.44 -1.30
CA ILE A 203 -17.24 9.37 -1.48
C ILE A 203 -17.64 10.85 -1.43
N GLU A 204 -18.90 11.17 -1.79
CA GLU A 204 -19.39 12.55 -1.81
C GLU A 204 -19.82 13.02 -0.42
N THR A 205 -20.36 12.13 0.40
CA THR A 205 -20.97 12.47 1.71
C THR A 205 -20.12 12.02 2.89
N GLY A 206 -19.12 11.16 2.68
CA GLY A 206 -18.36 10.51 3.74
C GLY A 206 -19.19 9.51 4.60
N ARG A 207 -20.45 9.24 4.23
CA ARG A 207 -21.31 8.37 5.03
C ARG A 207 -20.86 6.92 4.95
N LYS A 208 -20.36 6.43 6.08
CA LYS A 208 -19.97 5.03 6.28
C LYS A 208 -21.13 4.21 6.84
N LYS A 209 -21.29 2.98 6.37
CA LYS A 209 -22.30 2.02 6.82
C LYS A 209 -21.72 0.61 6.85
N GLN A 210 -21.99 -0.16 7.90
CA GLN A 210 -21.80 -1.61 7.90
C GLN A 210 -22.94 -2.25 7.12
N LEU A 211 -22.64 -3.21 6.24
CA LEU A 211 -23.57 -3.92 5.37
C LEU A 211 -24.12 -5.20 6.01
#